data_2b866482012795258e0caf573bcee305
#
_entry.id   2b866482012795258e0caf573bcee305
#
_cell.length_a   1.000
_cell.length_b   1.000
_cell.length_c   1.000
_cell.angle_alpha   90.00
_cell.angle_beta   90.00
_cell.angle_gamma   90.00
#
_symmetry.space_group_name_H-M   'P 1'
#
loop_
_entity.id
_entity.type
_entity.pdbx_description
1 polymer ?
#
loop_
_entity_poly.entity_id
_entity_poly.type
_entity_poly.pdbx_seq_one_letter_code
_entity_poly.pdbx_strand_id
1 'polypeptide(L)'
;MSQPDKSAREIAEDLLDRSGRGLTEGDFDLFETCFALPNEMETFDGRRAIVTRADLQAVYDAVRAYYHQIGRTRVDRHIVDAEFRNPTCIVSTHQSRVYAGEELAQQPFEVHSVIELQDGVWRIRRSEYAITDSSDHNNAIVGDAATLSERAGL
;
A
#
# COMPACT_ATOMS: atom_id res chain seq x y z
N MET A 1 8.12 6.05 -30.95
CA MET A 1 8.96 6.55 -29.94
C MET A 1 8.51 6.10 -28.59
N SER A 2 9.44 5.79 -27.82
CA SER A 2 9.10 5.35 -26.50
C SER A 2 8.49 6.49 -25.73
N GLN A 3 7.84 6.16 -24.68
CA GLN A 3 7.43 7.06 -23.70
C GLN A 3 8.53 7.95 -23.29
N PRO A 4 8.24 9.17 -22.92
CA PRO A 4 9.21 9.99 -22.23
C PRO A 4 9.72 9.17 -21.07
N ASP A 5 11.01 9.16 -20.95
CA ASP A 5 11.61 8.30 -19.96
C ASP A 5 11.40 8.87 -18.57
N LYS A 6 10.35 8.44 -17.92
CA LYS A 6 10.15 8.74 -16.52
C LYS A 6 11.16 7.93 -15.72
N SER A 7 11.72 8.55 -14.70
CA SER A 7 12.59 7.85 -13.78
C SER A 7 11.76 6.89 -12.93
N ALA A 8 12.42 5.90 -12.33
CA ALA A 8 11.75 5.00 -11.39
C ALA A 8 11.12 5.80 -10.24
N ARG A 9 11.80 6.84 -9.76
CA ARG A 9 11.28 7.70 -8.70
C ARG A 9 9.99 8.40 -9.13
N GLU A 10 9.96 8.96 -10.33
CA GLU A 10 8.76 9.65 -10.83
C GLU A 10 7.57 8.70 -10.93
N ILE A 11 7.79 7.48 -11.41
CA ILE A 11 6.76 6.47 -11.50
C ILE A 11 6.26 6.09 -10.12
N ALA A 12 7.18 5.84 -9.19
CA ALA A 12 6.82 5.48 -7.81
C ALA A 12 6.09 6.62 -7.10
N GLU A 13 6.54 7.87 -7.30
CA GLU A 13 5.89 9.03 -6.71
C GLU A 13 4.45 9.21 -7.21
N ASP A 14 4.22 8.99 -8.50
CA ASP A 14 2.89 9.08 -9.06
C ASP A 14 1.95 8.04 -8.44
N LEU A 15 2.40 6.80 -8.33
CA LEU A 15 1.61 5.74 -7.70
C LEU A 15 1.35 6.04 -6.22
N LEU A 16 2.37 6.54 -5.53
CA LEU A 16 2.24 6.89 -4.12
C LEU A 16 1.21 8.01 -3.92
N ASP A 17 1.27 9.04 -4.75
CA ASP A 17 0.33 10.16 -4.69
C ASP A 17 -1.10 9.70 -4.95
N ARG A 18 -1.31 8.98 -6.05
CA ARG A 18 -2.67 8.53 -6.42
C ARG A 18 -3.27 7.56 -5.42
N SER A 19 -2.50 6.58 -4.97
CA SER A 19 -2.98 5.62 -3.98
C SER A 19 -3.29 6.30 -2.65
N GLY A 20 -2.45 7.25 -2.26
CA GLY A 20 -2.65 8.02 -1.02
C GLY A 20 -3.89 8.88 -1.08
N ARG A 21 -4.10 9.60 -2.19
CA ARG A 21 -5.30 10.43 -2.36
C ARG A 21 -6.55 9.56 -2.40
N GLY A 22 -6.52 8.47 -3.12
CA GLY A 22 -7.65 7.55 -3.16
C GLY A 22 -8.04 7.07 -1.77
N LEU A 23 -7.04 6.73 -0.96
CA LEU A 23 -7.26 6.23 0.38
C LEU A 23 -7.76 7.32 1.33
N THR A 24 -7.18 8.51 1.29
CA THR A 24 -7.54 9.57 2.24
C THR A 24 -8.78 10.34 1.83
N GLU A 25 -9.08 10.43 0.54
CA GLU A 25 -10.24 11.17 0.02
C GLU A 25 -11.47 10.28 -0.19
N GLY A 26 -11.32 8.98 0.02
CA GLY A 26 -12.45 8.06 -0.13
C GLY A 26 -12.77 7.72 -1.59
N ASP A 27 -11.78 7.77 -2.47
CA ASP A 27 -11.95 7.47 -3.90
C ASP A 27 -11.36 6.11 -4.21
N PHE A 28 -12.14 5.07 -4.06
CA PHE A 28 -11.68 3.72 -4.33
C PHE A 28 -11.32 3.50 -5.80
N ASP A 29 -12.03 4.12 -6.72
CA ASP A 29 -11.72 3.97 -8.14
C ASP A 29 -10.31 4.48 -8.45
N LEU A 30 -9.92 5.61 -7.87
CA LEU A 30 -8.56 6.13 -8.01
C LEU A 30 -7.55 5.18 -7.36
N PHE A 31 -7.83 4.72 -6.14
CA PHE A 31 -6.98 3.80 -5.41
C PHE A 31 -6.73 2.52 -6.22
N GLU A 32 -7.79 1.96 -6.77
CA GLU A 32 -7.74 0.71 -7.53
C GLU A 32 -6.80 0.78 -8.74
N THR A 33 -6.72 1.94 -9.39
CA THR A 33 -5.87 2.09 -10.57
C THR A 33 -4.39 1.87 -10.29
N CYS A 34 -3.99 1.93 -9.03
CA CYS A 34 -2.58 1.83 -8.63
C CYS A 34 -2.11 0.39 -8.40
N PHE A 35 -3.03 -0.58 -8.34
CA PHE A 35 -2.69 -1.94 -7.92
C PHE A 35 -2.94 -2.96 -9.01
N ALA A 36 -1.95 -3.85 -9.22
CA ALA A 36 -2.12 -5.00 -10.07
C ALA A 36 -2.91 -6.06 -9.31
N LEU A 37 -3.64 -6.89 -10.03
CA LEU A 37 -4.29 -8.08 -9.48
C LEU A 37 -3.84 -9.30 -10.29
N PRO A 38 -3.43 -10.39 -9.65
CA PRO A 38 -3.35 -10.55 -8.19
C PRO A 38 -2.25 -9.70 -7.57
N ASN A 39 -2.41 -9.45 -6.28
CA ASN A 39 -1.50 -8.62 -5.49
C ASN A 39 -1.19 -9.34 -4.19
N GLU A 40 -0.13 -8.93 -3.52
CA GLU A 40 0.22 -9.50 -2.22
C GLU A 40 0.63 -8.38 -1.27
N MET A 41 0.09 -8.41 -0.06
CA MET A 41 0.45 -7.47 0.98
C MET A 41 0.92 -8.25 2.20
N GLU A 42 2.00 -7.78 2.80
CA GLU A 42 2.62 -8.45 3.94
C GLU A 42 2.91 -7.45 5.06
N THR A 43 2.67 -7.88 6.29
CA THR A 43 3.04 -7.13 7.50
C THR A 43 3.73 -8.11 8.43
N PHE A 44 4.18 -7.64 9.58
CA PHE A 44 4.75 -8.54 10.60
C PHE A 44 3.70 -9.51 11.18
N ASP A 45 2.42 -9.21 10.98
CA ASP A 45 1.35 -10.05 11.52
C ASP A 45 0.76 -11.01 10.49
N GLY A 46 1.28 -11.03 9.28
CA GLY A 46 0.85 -11.99 8.28
C GLY A 46 0.93 -11.48 6.86
N ARG A 47 0.33 -12.23 5.96
CA ARG A 47 0.32 -11.98 4.52
C ARG A 47 -1.07 -12.18 3.98
N ARG A 48 -1.41 -11.42 2.95
CA ARG A 48 -2.71 -11.53 2.30
C ARG A 48 -2.55 -11.51 0.78
N ALA A 49 -3.15 -12.49 0.12
CA ALA A 49 -3.27 -12.50 -1.32
C ALA A 49 -4.54 -11.73 -1.68
N ILE A 50 -4.43 -10.82 -2.65
CA ILE A 50 -5.54 -10.01 -3.12
C ILE A 50 -5.74 -10.39 -4.57
N VAL A 51 -6.78 -11.14 -4.84
CA VAL A 51 -7.00 -11.74 -6.15
C VAL A 51 -8.06 -10.98 -6.94
N THR A 52 -9.08 -10.47 -6.26
CA THR A 52 -10.21 -9.81 -6.92
C THR A 52 -10.32 -8.35 -6.48
N ARG A 53 -11.11 -7.59 -7.24
CA ARG A 53 -11.43 -6.21 -6.88
C ARG A 53 -12.09 -6.15 -5.50
N ALA A 54 -12.96 -7.13 -5.19
CA ALA A 54 -13.59 -7.19 -3.88
C ALA A 54 -12.59 -7.40 -2.75
N ASP A 55 -11.55 -8.20 -2.99
CA ASP A 55 -10.47 -8.37 -2.01
C ASP A 55 -9.74 -7.06 -1.75
N LEU A 56 -9.46 -6.29 -2.80
CA LEU A 56 -8.79 -5.00 -2.68
C LEU A 56 -9.68 -4.00 -1.95
N GLN A 57 -10.98 -4.00 -2.25
CA GLN A 57 -11.94 -3.14 -1.57
C GLN A 57 -11.99 -3.45 -0.08
N ALA A 58 -11.91 -4.72 0.31
CA ALA A 58 -11.93 -5.12 1.71
C ALA A 58 -10.73 -4.53 2.47
N VAL A 59 -9.54 -4.55 1.88
CA VAL A 59 -8.35 -3.92 2.47
C VAL A 59 -8.54 -2.41 2.56
N TYR A 60 -9.00 -1.81 1.48
CA TYR A 60 -9.24 -0.37 1.40
C TYR A 60 -10.20 0.07 2.53
N ASP A 61 -11.31 -0.63 2.67
CA ASP A 61 -12.31 -0.30 3.69
C ASP A 61 -11.74 -0.49 5.11
N ALA A 62 -10.97 -1.56 5.32
CA ALA A 62 -10.39 -1.84 6.64
C ALA A 62 -9.36 -0.79 7.04
N VAL A 63 -8.51 -0.34 6.11
CA VAL A 63 -7.51 0.69 6.40
C VAL A 63 -8.20 2.03 6.67
N ARG A 64 -9.23 2.37 5.92
CA ARG A 64 -9.98 3.59 6.18
C ARG A 64 -10.68 3.55 7.53
N ALA A 65 -11.23 2.39 7.91
CA ALA A 65 -11.85 2.21 9.23
C ALA A 65 -10.81 2.39 10.35
N TYR A 66 -9.61 1.85 10.15
CA TYR A 66 -8.51 2.05 11.10
C TYR A 66 -8.15 3.53 11.23
N TYR A 67 -8.03 4.25 10.12
CA TYR A 67 -7.73 5.68 10.15
C TYR A 67 -8.81 6.46 10.88
N HIS A 68 -10.08 6.10 10.66
CA HIS A 68 -11.19 6.75 11.35
C HIS A 68 -11.11 6.48 12.86
N GLN A 69 -10.82 5.24 13.23
CA GLN A 69 -10.74 4.82 14.62
C GLN A 69 -9.68 5.58 15.42
N ILE A 70 -8.52 5.82 14.81
CA ILE A 70 -7.43 6.54 15.47
C ILE A 70 -7.56 8.06 15.35
N GLY A 71 -8.56 8.56 14.64
CA GLY A 71 -8.72 9.99 14.43
C GLY A 71 -7.66 10.58 13.51
N ARG A 72 -7.31 9.84 12.44
CA ARG A 72 -6.30 10.29 11.48
C ARG A 72 -6.63 11.67 10.93
N THR A 73 -5.67 12.59 10.99
CA THR A 73 -5.80 13.93 10.42
C THR A 73 -4.99 14.08 9.15
N ARG A 74 -3.85 13.38 9.06
CA ARG A 74 -2.95 13.50 7.91
C ARG A 74 -2.11 12.24 7.77
N VAL A 75 -1.78 11.88 6.54
CA VAL A 75 -0.78 10.86 6.24
C VAL A 75 0.25 11.49 5.32
N ASP A 76 1.50 11.55 5.77
CA ASP A 76 2.61 12.06 4.96
C ASP A 76 3.42 10.88 4.47
N ARG A 77 3.64 10.81 3.17
CA ARG A 77 4.38 9.72 2.55
C ARG A 77 5.38 10.29 1.55
N HIS A 78 6.57 9.74 1.53
CA HIS A 78 7.57 10.15 0.55
C HIS A 78 8.42 8.96 0.11
N ILE A 79 8.89 9.02 -1.13
CA ILE A 79 9.77 7.99 -1.68
C ILE A 79 11.16 8.17 -1.07
N VAL A 80 11.69 7.10 -0.49
CA VAL A 80 13.06 7.05 0.01
C VAL A 80 13.99 6.61 -1.10
N ASP A 81 13.58 5.57 -1.85
CA ASP A 81 14.40 5.02 -2.92
C ASP A 81 13.51 4.34 -3.95
N ALA A 82 13.89 4.40 -5.21
CA ALA A 82 13.18 3.71 -6.28
C ALA A 82 14.16 3.43 -7.41
N GLU A 83 14.24 2.17 -7.84
CA GLU A 83 15.16 1.74 -8.87
C GLU A 83 14.51 0.76 -9.82
N PHE A 84 14.88 0.85 -11.09
CA PHE A 84 14.50 -0.19 -12.04
C PHE A 84 15.32 -1.44 -11.76
N ARG A 85 14.64 -2.54 -11.56
CA ARG A 85 15.28 -3.86 -11.52
C ARG A 85 15.50 -4.35 -12.94
N ASN A 86 14.58 -4.02 -13.83
CA ASN A 86 14.65 -4.26 -15.26
C ASN A 86 13.64 -3.30 -15.93
N PRO A 87 13.53 -3.25 -17.27
CA PRO A 87 12.68 -2.26 -17.93
C PRO A 87 11.18 -2.32 -17.55
N THR A 88 10.72 -3.42 -16.99
CA THR A 88 9.30 -3.58 -16.63
C THR A 88 9.08 -3.77 -15.14
N CYS A 89 10.10 -3.58 -14.31
CA CYS A 89 9.99 -3.79 -12.87
C CYS A 89 10.77 -2.74 -12.10
N ILE A 90 10.12 -2.13 -11.13
CA ILE A 90 10.71 -1.17 -10.21
C ILE A 90 10.58 -1.72 -8.80
N VAL A 91 11.62 -1.56 -7.99
CA VAL A 91 11.53 -1.77 -6.54
C VAL A 91 11.63 -0.41 -5.88
N SER A 92 10.75 -0.14 -4.93
CA SER A 92 10.74 1.15 -4.25
C SER A 92 10.54 0.99 -2.75
N THR A 93 11.02 1.98 -2.02
CA THR A 93 10.77 2.11 -0.59
C THR A 93 10.21 3.49 -0.34
N HIS A 94 9.13 3.57 0.42
CA HIS A 94 8.64 4.87 0.88
C HIS A 94 8.49 4.84 2.39
N GLN A 95 8.52 6.02 3.01
CA GLN A 95 8.28 6.19 4.42
C GLN A 95 6.91 6.81 4.62
N SER A 96 6.17 6.31 5.59
CA SER A 96 4.82 6.77 5.90
C SER A 96 4.75 7.26 7.33
N ARG A 97 4.06 8.39 7.54
CA ARG A 97 3.79 8.97 8.85
C ARG A 97 2.31 9.25 8.96
N VAL A 98 1.69 8.65 9.96
CA VAL A 98 0.26 8.80 10.19
C VAL A 98 0.05 9.67 11.42
N TYR A 99 -0.69 10.75 11.25
CA TYR A 99 -0.92 11.73 12.31
C TYR A 99 -2.36 11.67 12.81
N ALA A 100 -2.52 11.85 14.11
CA ALA A 100 -3.80 12.09 14.75
C ALA A 100 -3.65 13.45 15.47
N GLY A 101 -4.32 14.48 14.97
CA GLY A 101 -4.05 15.84 15.39
C GLY A 101 -2.68 16.28 14.89
N GLU A 102 -1.84 16.77 15.76
CA GLU A 102 -0.48 17.20 15.41
C GLU A 102 0.57 16.17 15.79
N GLU A 103 0.16 15.05 16.36
CA GLU A 103 1.08 14.02 16.84
C GLU A 103 1.02 12.78 15.98
N LEU A 104 2.15 12.07 15.93
CA LEU A 104 2.20 10.78 15.26
C LEU A 104 1.32 9.77 16.02
N ALA A 105 0.44 9.10 15.30
CA ALA A 105 -0.40 8.06 15.87
C ALA A 105 0.38 6.76 16.09
N GLN A 106 1.47 6.60 15.38
CA GLN A 106 2.34 5.43 15.45
C GLN A 106 3.72 5.84 14.95
N GLN A 107 4.72 4.97 15.13
CA GLN A 107 6.06 5.26 14.62
C GLN A 107 6.04 5.36 13.10
N PRO A 108 6.86 6.22 12.51
CA PRO A 108 7.03 6.21 11.05
C PRO A 108 7.46 4.82 10.61
N PHE A 109 6.98 4.38 9.47
CA PHE A 109 7.31 3.05 8.97
C PHE A 109 7.62 3.08 7.48
N GLU A 110 8.44 2.12 7.05
CA GLU A 110 8.78 1.97 5.64
C GLU A 110 7.89 0.92 5.00
N VAL A 111 7.65 1.12 3.71
CA VAL A 111 6.92 0.18 2.88
C VAL A 111 7.77 -0.12 1.66
N HIS A 112 8.01 -1.40 1.41
CA HIS A 112 8.77 -1.85 0.25
C HIS A 112 7.79 -2.37 -0.78
N SER A 113 7.89 -1.87 -2.01
CA SER A 113 6.93 -2.19 -3.07
C SER A 113 7.63 -2.71 -4.30
N VAL A 114 6.98 -3.65 -4.97
CA VAL A 114 7.37 -4.09 -6.31
C VAL A 114 6.32 -3.56 -7.27
N ILE A 115 6.77 -2.81 -8.26
CA ILE A 115 5.93 -2.16 -9.25
C ILE A 115 6.22 -2.77 -10.61
N GLU A 116 5.18 -3.14 -11.34
CA GLU A 116 5.34 -3.79 -12.64
C GLU A 116 4.61 -3.04 -13.74
N LEU A 117 5.20 -3.07 -14.92
CA LEU A 117 4.58 -2.54 -16.13
C LEU A 117 3.78 -3.67 -16.77
N GLN A 118 2.47 -3.47 -16.89
CA GLN A 118 1.56 -4.43 -17.50
C GLN A 118 0.66 -3.69 -18.47
N ASP A 119 0.67 -4.10 -19.72
CA ASP A 119 -0.15 -3.49 -20.77
C ASP A 119 0.04 -1.96 -20.83
N GLY A 120 1.29 -1.52 -20.67
CA GLY A 120 1.63 -0.09 -20.74
C GLY A 120 1.31 0.70 -19.49
N VAL A 121 0.89 0.05 -18.41
CA VAL A 121 0.51 0.73 -17.16
C VAL A 121 1.33 0.19 -16.00
N TRP A 122 1.91 1.12 -15.24
CA TRP A 122 2.65 0.76 -14.02
C TRP A 122 1.68 0.58 -12.86
N ARG A 123 1.77 -0.58 -12.17
CA ARG A 123 0.93 -0.88 -11.01
C ARG A 123 1.74 -1.57 -9.92
N ILE A 124 1.34 -1.37 -8.69
CA ILE A 124 1.97 -2.02 -7.53
C ILE A 124 1.48 -3.47 -7.50
N ARG A 125 2.41 -4.42 -7.51
CA ARG A 125 2.10 -5.84 -7.46
C ARG A 125 2.26 -6.43 -6.06
N ARG A 126 3.15 -5.88 -5.26
CA ARG A 126 3.45 -6.40 -3.93
C ARG A 126 3.89 -5.26 -3.01
N SER A 127 3.48 -5.34 -1.74
CA SER A 127 3.89 -4.38 -0.73
C SER A 127 4.18 -5.07 0.58
N GLU A 128 5.27 -4.67 1.25
CA GLU A 128 5.65 -5.13 2.57
C GLU A 128 5.69 -3.92 3.49
N TYR A 129 4.93 -3.97 4.57
CA TYR A 129 4.74 -2.87 5.50
C TYR A 129 5.48 -3.15 6.81
N ALA A 130 6.46 -2.33 7.14
CA ALA A 130 7.28 -2.50 8.34
C ALA A 130 6.68 -1.74 9.53
N ILE A 131 5.44 -2.05 9.87
CA ILE A 131 4.73 -1.42 10.99
C ILE A 131 5.03 -2.20 12.25
N THR A 132 5.70 -1.57 13.22
CA THR A 132 6.21 -2.25 14.41
C THR A 132 5.35 -2.05 15.65
N ASP A 133 4.54 -1.01 15.69
CA ASP A 133 3.83 -0.60 16.90
C ASP A 133 2.32 -0.46 16.75
N SER A 134 1.75 -1.05 15.71
CA SER A 134 0.30 -1.04 15.53
C SER A 134 -0.18 -2.35 14.90
N SER A 135 -0.56 -3.29 15.75
CA SER A 135 -1.17 -4.53 15.26
C SER A 135 -2.52 -4.27 14.61
N ASP A 136 -3.23 -3.22 15.05
CA ASP A 136 -4.51 -2.86 14.43
C ASP A 136 -4.31 -2.42 12.98
N HIS A 137 -3.26 -1.65 12.69
CA HIS A 137 -2.96 -1.26 11.31
C HIS A 137 -2.54 -2.48 10.49
N ASN A 138 -1.68 -3.32 11.04
CA ASN A 138 -1.25 -4.55 10.37
C ASN A 138 -2.45 -5.44 10.06
N ASN A 139 -3.36 -5.61 11.00
CA ASN A 139 -4.56 -6.42 10.80
C ASN A 139 -5.51 -5.80 9.77
N ALA A 140 -5.58 -4.48 9.69
CA ALA A 140 -6.39 -3.82 8.67
C ALA A 140 -5.89 -4.17 7.27
N ILE A 141 -4.57 -4.28 7.12
CA ILE A 141 -3.94 -4.59 5.82
C ILE A 141 -4.12 -6.08 5.48
N VAL A 142 -3.76 -6.98 6.39
CA VAL A 142 -3.71 -8.42 6.07
C VAL A 142 -4.90 -9.22 6.61
N GLY A 143 -5.77 -8.57 7.37
CA GLY A 143 -6.87 -9.25 8.03
C GLY A 143 -6.47 -9.70 9.42
N ASP A 144 -7.46 -10.10 10.21
CA ASP A 144 -7.23 -10.56 11.56
C ASP A 144 -6.43 -11.85 11.55
N ALA A 145 -5.37 -11.93 12.35
CA ALA A 145 -4.49 -13.08 12.38
C ALA A 145 -5.22 -14.37 12.77
N ALA A 146 -6.14 -14.31 13.71
CA ALA A 146 -6.92 -15.47 14.10
C ALA A 146 -7.81 -15.94 12.96
N THR A 147 -8.44 -15.01 12.25
CA THR A 147 -9.27 -15.32 11.09
C THR A 147 -8.44 -15.95 9.99
N LEU A 148 -7.22 -15.45 9.76
CA LEU A 148 -6.33 -16.03 8.77
C LEU A 148 -5.94 -17.45 9.12
N SER A 149 -5.67 -17.73 10.38
CA SER A 149 -5.36 -19.08 10.85
C SER A 149 -6.53 -20.02 10.60
N GLU A 150 -7.74 -19.59 10.88
CA GLU A 150 -8.93 -20.37 10.62
C GLU A 150 -9.10 -20.66 9.15
N ARG A 151 -8.87 -19.66 8.28
CA ARG A 151 -8.98 -19.83 6.84
C ARG A 151 -7.93 -20.77 6.27
N ALA A 152 -6.82 -20.91 6.95
CA ALA A 152 -5.78 -21.83 6.53
C ALA A 152 -6.15 -23.29 6.82
N GLY A 153 -7.34 -23.53 7.33
CA GLY A 153 -7.82 -24.89 7.55
C GLY A 153 -7.33 -25.48 8.84
N LEU A 154 -6.93 -24.64 9.70
CA LEU A 154 -6.38 -25.08 10.98
C LEU A 154 -7.45 -25.17 12.03
#